data_75d73edc3ba89b2a906786d8cf4802f3
#
_entry.id   75d73edc3ba89b2a906786d8cf4802f3
#
_cell.length_a   1.000
_cell.length_b   1.000
_cell.length_c   1.000
_cell.angle_alpha   90.00
_cell.angle_beta   90.00
_cell.angle_gamma   90.00
#
_symmetry.space_group_name_H-M   'P 1'
#
loop_
_entity.id
_entity.type
_entity.pdbx_description
1 polymer ?
#
loop_
_entity_poly.entity_id
_entity_poly.type
_entity_poly.pdbx_seq_one_letter_code
_entity_poly.pdbx_strand_id
1 'polypeptide(L)'
;GNSSSSEFFADAAKVQGEVVSSGTVKIGVGSVVVGNIAATSAVIAGAVKGDIDVQGPVVVDTSAVVMGNIKSRSVQINNGAVIEGFCSQAYADVDVESVFSK
;
A
#
# COMPACT_ATOMS: atom_id res chain seq x y z
N GLY A 1 10.90 11.67 8.37
CA GLY A 1 12.15 11.13 7.93
C GLY A 1 12.00 9.86 7.13
N ASN A 2 13.10 9.32 6.72
CA ASN A 2 13.12 8.09 5.94
C ASN A 2 13.41 6.92 6.86
N SER A 3 12.76 5.80 6.55
CA SER A 3 13.00 4.55 7.25
C SER A 3 13.34 3.50 6.21
N SER A 4 14.41 2.76 6.46
CA SER A 4 14.85 1.72 5.52
C SER A 4 15.17 0.47 6.31
N SER A 5 14.42 -0.60 6.06
CA SER A 5 14.63 -1.87 6.73
C SER A 5 13.92 -2.96 5.94
N SER A 6 14.15 -4.23 6.32
CA SER A 6 13.47 -5.32 5.66
C SER A 6 11.99 -5.43 6.08
N GLU A 7 11.64 -4.84 7.21
CA GLU A 7 10.25 -4.76 7.65
C GLU A 7 10.01 -3.41 8.29
N PHE A 8 8.86 -2.85 7.99
CA PHE A 8 8.42 -1.62 8.62
C PHE A 8 7.06 -1.87 9.22
N PHE A 9 6.91 -1.53 10.49
CA PHE A 9 5.66 -1.73 11.21
C PHE A 9 5.27 -0.43 11.90
N ALA A 10 4.09 0.07 11.61
CA ALA A 10 3.51 1.22 12.29
C ALA A 10 2.27 0.76 13.05
N ASP A 11 2.20 1.09 14.34
CA ASP A 11 1.09 0.68 15.19
C ASP A 11 0.66 1.90 15.99
N ALA A 12 -0.50 2.44 15.63
CA ALA A 12 -1.06 3.65 16.24
C ALA A 12 -0.06 4.81 16.24
N ALA A 13 0.72 4.91 15.18
CA ALA A 13 1.79 5.89 15.08
C ALA A 13 1.53 6.83 13.92
N LYS A 14 2.11 8.00 14.00
CA LYS A 14 2.07 8.97 12.91
C LYS A 14 3.44 9.04 12.26
N VAL A 15 3.49 8.76 10.98
CA VAL A 15 4.73 8.72 10.22
C VAL A 15 4.66 9.77 9.12
N GLN A 16 5.66 10.62 9.05
CA GLN A 16 5.76 11.63 7.98
C GLN A 16 7.06 11.41 7.25
N GLY A 17 6.98 11.47 5.93
CA GLY A 17 8.14 11.29 5.08
C GLY A 17 8.04 10.00 4.29
N GLU A 18 9.12 9.67 3.63
CA GLU A 18 9.15 8.52 2.75
C GLU A 18 9.49 7.25 3.53
N VAL A 19 8.75 6.20 3.26
CA VAL A 19 8.98 4.88 3.87
C VAL A 19 9.51 3.95 2.80
N VAL A 20 10.70 3.40 3.02
CA VAL A 20 11.31 2.48 2.08
C VAL A 20 11.64 1.20 2.82
N SER A 21 11.19 0.09 2.30
CA SER A 21 11.45 -1.20 2.90
C SER A 21 11.78 -2.20 1.81
N SER A 22 12.76 -3.06 2.08
CA SER A 22 13.07 -4.15 1.15
C SER A 22 12.19 -5.38 1.37
N GLY A 23 11.33 -5.34 2.35
CA GLY A 23 10.40 -6.42 2.65
C GLY A 23 8.98 -5.91 2.77
N THR A 24 8.33 -6.19 3.88
CA THR A 24 6.92 -5.89 4.10
C THR A 24 6.75 -4.63 4.92
N VAL A 25 5.81 -3.79 4.50
CA VAL A 25 5.36 -2.65 5.28
C VAL A 25 3.99 -2.97 5.85
N LYS A 26 3.84 -2.82 7.17
CA LYS A 26 2.56 -3.03 7.84
C LYS A 26 2.14 -1.74 8.52
N ILE A 27 0.98 -1.25 8.14
CA ILE A 27 0.41 -0.04 8.73
C ILE A 27 -0.78 -0.48 9.56
N GLY A 28 -0.63 -0.46 10.87
CA GLY A 28 -1.64 -0.95 11.79
C GLY A 28 -2.81 0.00 11.95
N VAL A 29 -3.84 -0.47 12.64
CA VAL A 29 -5.04 0.32 12.90
C VAL A 29 -4.67 1.54 13.74
N GLY A 30 -5.18 2.69 13.36
CA GLY A 30 -4.88 3.93 14.08
C GLY A 30 -3.61 4.63 13.64
N SER A 31 -2.83 4.02 12.75
CA SER A 31 -1.63 4.65 12.23
C SER A 31 -1.97 5.60 11.08
N VAL A 32 -1.16 6.63 10.95
CA VAL A 32 -1.28 7.58 9.85
C VAL A 32 0.08 7.75 9.21
N VAL A 33 0.15 7.54 7.91
CA VAL A 33 1.38 7.73 7.14
C VAL A 33 1.13 8.82 6.12
N VAL A 34 1.94 9.85 6.15
CA VAL A 34 1.90 10.94 5.17
C VAL A 34 3.21 10.92 4.43
N GLY A 35 3.18 10.52 3.17
CA GLY A 35 4.37 10.40 2.34
C GLY A 35 4.26 9.19 1.45
N ASN A 36 5.34 8.92 0.74
CA ASN A 36 5.37 7.81 -0.20
C ASN A 36 5.87 6.54 0.46
N ILE A 37 5.36 5.40 0.03
CA ILE A 37 5.76 4.11 0.54
C ILE A 37 6.30 3.28 -0.62
N ALA A 38 7.50 2.74 -0.43
CA ALA A 38 8.10 1.82 -1.39
C ALA A 38 8.48 0.55 -0.66
N ALA A 39 8.00 -0.58 -1.15
CA ALA A 39 8.22 -1.85 -0.47
C ALA A 39 8.06 -3.01 -1.44
N THR A 40 8.38 -4.21 -0.96
CA THR A 40 8.13 -5.43 -1.72
C THR A 40 6.69 -5.89 -1.53
N SER A 41 6.14 -5.72 -0.32
CA SER A 41 4.74 -6.00 -0.06
C SER A 41 4.24 -5.06 1.02
N ALA A 42 2.93 -4.91 1.12
CA ALA A 42 2.37 -4.00 2.10
C ALA A 42 1.03 -4.51 2.61
N VAL A 43 0.79 -4.30 3.90
CA VAL A 43 -0.50 -4.55 4.53
C VAL A 43 -0.91 -3.26 5.21
N ILE A 44 -2.05 -2.72 4.83
CA ILE A 44 -2.47 -1.41 5.29
C ILE A 44 -3.80 -1.55 6.01
N ALA A 45 -3.80 -1.19 7.29
CA ALA A 45 -5.01 -1.17 8.11
C ALA A 45 -5.26 0.21 8.69
N GLY A 46 -4.32 1.14 8.50
CA GLY A 46 -4.47 2.50 8.96
C GLY A 46 -4.68 3.47 7.80
N ALA A 47 -4.39 4.73 8.02
CA ALA A 47 -4.55 5.75 6.99
C ALA A 47 -3.22 6.03 6.32
N VAL A 48 -3.23 6.13 5.01
CA VAL A 48 -2.04 6.46 4.23
C VAL A 48 -2.40 7.57 3.26
N LYS A 49 -1.60 8.62 3.29
CA LYS A 49 -1.77 9.74 2.36
C LYS A 49 -0.49 9.91 1.59
N GLY A 50 -0.52 9.57 0.31
CA GLY A 50 0.62 9.62 -0.58
C GLY A 50 0.62 8.44 -1.52
N ASP A 51 1.69 8.30 -2.28
CA ASP A 51 1.79 7.24 -3.27
C ASP A 51 2.38 5.99 -2.65
N ILE A 52 1.85 4.84 -3.04
CA ILE A 52 2.32 3.54 -2.59
C ILE A 52 2.86 2.81 -3.80
N ASP A 53 4.14 2.43 -3.71
CA ASP A 53 4.82 1.71 -4.78
C ASP A 53 5.32 0.39 -4.20
N VAL A 54 4.63 -0.69 -4.54
CA VAL A 54 4.91 -2.02 -4.00
C VAL A 54 5.10 -2.97 -5.15
N GLN A 55 6.21 -3.69 -5.15
CA GLN A 55 6.52 -4.61 -6.25
C GLN A 55 5.76 -5.91 -6.15
N GLY A 56 5.18 -6.20 -5.01
CA GLY A 56 4.40 -7.41 -4.78
C GLY A 56 2.96 -7.09 -4.41
N PRO A 57 2.36 -7.88 -3.52
CA PRO A 57 0.97 -7.70 -3.16
C PRO A 57 0.77 -6.57 -2.16
N VAL A 58 -0.37 -5.91 -2.28
CA VAL A 58 -0.86 -4.95 -1.29
C VAL A 58 -2.18 -5.46 -0.77
N VAL A 59 -2.32 -5.50 0.54
CA VAL A 59 -3.58 -5.83 1.20
C VAL A 59 -4.10 -4.58 1.91
N VAL A 60 -5.30 -4.17 1.55
CA VAL A 60 -5.96 -3.02 2.19
C VAL A 60 -7.07 -3.57 3.06
N ASP A 61 -6.86 -3.47 4.37
CA ASP A 61 -7.77 -4.05 5.34
C ASP A 61 -9.02 -3.17 5.52
N THR A 62 -10.00 -3.71 6.24
CA THR A 62 -11.30 -3.05 6.39
C THR A 62 -11.21 -1.69 7.04
N SER A 63 -10.23 -1.48 7.90
CA SER A 63 -10.07 -0.21 8.61
C SER A 63 -9.21 0.79 7.85
N ALA A 64 -8.72 0.43 6.67
CA ALA A 64 -7.74 1.26 5.98
C ALA A 64 -8.40 2.39 5.21
N VAL A 65 -7.70 3.50 5.15
CA VAL A 65 -8.04 4.62 4.28
C VAL A 65 -6.78 5.01 3.53
N VAL A 66 -6.85 4.97 2.21
CA VAL A 66 -5.71 5.31 1.37
C VAL A 66 -6.10 6.48 0.49
N MET A 67 -5.33 7.54 0.58
CA MET A 67 -5.49 8.71 -0.27
C MET A 67 -4.26 8.86 -1.13
N GLY A 68 -4.38 8.61 -2.42
CA GLY A 68 -3.28 8.68 -3.35
C GLY A 68 -3.28 7.49 -4.27
N ASN A 69 -2.18 7.29 -4.95
CA ASN A 69 -2.08 6.25 -5.96
C ASN A 69 -1.38 5.02 -5.39
N ILE A 70 -1.85 3.85 -5.81
CA ILE A 70 -1.25 2.59 -5.43
C ILE A 70 -0.75 1.91 -6.69
N LYS A 71 0.55 1.59 -6.70
CA LYS A 71 1.16 0.78 -7.74
C LYS A 71 1.61 -0.52 -7.12
N SER A 72 1.14 -1.63 -7.64
CA SER A 72 1.48 -2.92 -7.06
C SER A 72 1.32 -4.02 -8.09
N ARG A 73 1.79 -5.19 -7.75
CA ARG A 73 1.58 -6.36 -8.57
C ARG A 73 0.15 -6.87 -8.43
N SER A 74 -0.38 -6.81 -7.23
CA SER A 74 -1.77 -7.17 -6.98
C SER A 74 -2.27 -6.39 -5.80
N VAL A 75 -3.58 -6.13 -5.79
CA VAL A 75 -4.22 -5.39 -4.71
C VAL A 75 -5.39 -6.21 -4.22
N GLN A 76 -5.45 -6.41 -2.92
CA GLN A 76 -6.61 -7.01 -2.28
C GLN A 76 -7.24 -5.95 -1.38
N ILE A 77 -8.48 -5.63 -1.64
CA ILE A 77 -9.20 -4.60 -0.89
C ILE A 77 -10.35 -5.29 -0.18
N ASN A 78 -10.33 -5.23 1.14
CA ASN A 78 -11.37 -5.83 1.95
C ASN A 78 -12.54 -4.88 2.10
N ASN A 79 -13.71 -5.43 2.41
CA ASN A 79 -14.91 -4.63 2.58
C ASN A 79 -14.71 -3.61 3.70
N GLY A 80 -15.14 -2.39 3.45
CA GLY A 80 -14.98 -1.32 4.43
C GLY A 80 -13.79 -0.43 4.19
N ALA A 81 -12.81 -0.88 3.42
CA ALA A 81 -11.66 -0.06 3.10
C ALA A 81 -12.06 1.07 2.16
N VAL A 82 -11.40 2.20 2.32
CA VAL A 82 -11.65 3.38 1.50
C VAL A 82 -10.37 3.73 0.76
N ILE A 83 -10.49 3.88 -0.55
CA ILE A 83 -9.37 4.29 -1.38
C ILE A 83 -9.81 5.46 -2.24
N GLU A 84 -9.12 6.58 -2.09
CA GLU A 84 -9.32 7.74 -2.94
C GLU A 84 -8.07 7.94 -3.78
N GLY A 85 -8.20 7.73 -5.08
CA GLY A 85 -7.09 7.79 -6.00
C GLY A 85 -7.14 6.61 -6.94
N PHE A 86 -6.00 6.22 -7.46
CA PHE A 86 -5.91 5.15 -8.43
C PHE A 86 -5.18 3.95 -7.85
N CYS A 87 -5.67 2.76 -8.18
CA CYS A 87 -4.95 1.52 -7.94
C CYS A 87 -4.47 1.02 -9.28
N SER A 88 -3.16 0.82 -9.39
CA SER A 88 -2.57 0.35 -10.62
C SER A 88 -1.78 -0.91 -10.34
N GLN A 89 -1.93 -1.92 -11.18
CA GLN A 89 -1.17 -3.16 -11.08
C GLN A 89 0.03 -3.09 -12.01
N ALA A 90 0.87 -2.09 -11.77
CA ALA A 90 1.96 -1.77 -12.66
C ALA A 90 2.98 -2.89 -12.79
N TYR A 91 3.08 -3.74 -11.77
CA TYR A 91 4.06 -4.82 -11.74
C TYR A 91 3.46 -6.18 -12.01
N ALA A 92 2.18 -6.22 -12.39
CA ALA A 92 1.51 -7.50 -12.61
C ALA A 92 1.98 -8.12 -13.92
N ASP A 93 2.15 -9.43 -13.90
CA ASP A 93 2.43 -10.19 -15.10
C ASP A 93 1.16 -10.59 -15.84
N VAL A 94 0.03 -10.21 -15.32
CA VAL A 94 -1.24 -10.59 -15.90
C VAL A 94 -1.46 -9.81 -17.18
N ASP A 95 -1.89 -10.53 -18.22
CA ASP A 95 -2.29 -9.89 -19.45
C ASP A 95 -3.68 -9.29 -19.24
N VAL A 96 -3.69 -7.98 -19.12
CA VAL A 96 -4.93 -7.27 -18.82
C VAL A 96 -5.96 -7.46 -19.91
N GLU A 97 -5.51 -7.53 -21.15
CA GLU A 97 -6.43 -7.77 -22.26
C GLU A 97 -7.08 -9.14 -22.17
N SER A 98 -6.31 -10.12 -21.74
CA SER A 98 -6.87 -11.45 -21.58
C SER A 98 -7.96 -11.47 -20.52
N VAL A 99 -7.80 -10.67 -19.47
CA VAL A 99 -8.79 -10.59 -18.42
C VAL A 99 -10.06 -9.90 -18.90
N PHE A 100 -9.91 -8.88 -19.72
CA PHE A 100 -11.07 -8.09 -20.15
C PHE A 100 -11.72 -8.58 -21.41
N SER A 101 -11.05 -9.41 -22.16
CA SER A 101 -11.58 -9.84 -23.45
C SER A 101 -12.35 -11.13 -23.37
N LYS A 102 -12.92 -11.40 -22.26
CA LYS A 102 -13.70 -12.61 -22.09
C LYS A 102 -14.91 -12.65 -22.93
#